data_98e29bcaacffbbb2132850fb2cd743c0
#
_entry.id   98e29bcaacffbbb2132850fb2cd743c0
#
_cell.length_a   1.000
_cell.length_b   1.000
_cell.length_c   1.000
_cell.angle_alpha   90.00
_cell.angle_beta   90.00
_cell.angle_gamma   90.00
#
_symmetry.space_group_name_H-M   'P 1'
#
loop_
_entity.id
_entity.type
_entity.pdbx_description
1 polymer ?
#
loop_
_entity_poly.entity_id
_entity_poly.type
_entity_poly.pdbx_seq_one_letter_code
_entity_poly.pdbx_strand_id
1 'polypeptide(L)'
;QYSGVNKFGWSIEHGLYVDDYVPMAAWCKTTKRIMTFSNIRVKGLGSLHKPVIAIGPYIHYAECMLNSEEMNSLKKELGKTLLFFPTHTCCEGGLEYEIHCMIDELLELKEKLGFDTVIVNMYYLDENKNGFGDLYNKAGFKVTTAGHQLDINFLNRLKTIILLSDYTCSNSIGTHTGYCVYLGKPHLV
;
A
#
# COMPACT_ATOMS: atom_id res chain seq x y z
N GLN A 1 -17.67 -12.04 11.04
CA GLN A 1 -17.39 -13.49 10.97
C GLN A 1 -17.73 -13.94 9.56
N TYR A 2 -16.73 -13.97 8.68
CA TYR A 2 -17.00 -14.07 7.23
C TYR A 2 -17.00 -15.49 6.69
N SER A 3 -16.58 -16.50 7.41
CA SER A 3 -16.33 -17.80 6.78
C SER A 3 -16.94 -19.00 7.47
N GLY A 4 -17.48 -18.90 8.66
CA GLY A 4 -17.88 -20.08 9.43
C GLY A 4 -16.72 -21.03 9.77
N VAL A 5 -15.48 -20.68 9.44
CA VAL A 5 -14.29 -21.49 9.70
C VAL A 5 -13.82 -21.23 11.14
N ASN A 6 -14.09 -22.19 12.00
CA ASN A 6 -13.75 -22.08 13.43
C ASN A 6 -12.26 -22.31 13.75
N LYS A 7 -11.48 -22.89 12.84
CA LYS A 7 -10.05 -23.16 13.04
C LYS A 7 -9.30 -23.04 11.71
N PHE A 8 -8.70 -21.88 11.49
CA PHE A 8 -7.79 -21.66 10.37
C PHE A 8 -6.36 -21.73 10.89
N GLY A 9 -5.68 -22.82 10.64
CA GLY A 9 -4.31 -23.05 11.13
C GLY A 9 -3.23 -22.35 10.31
N TRP A 10 -3.60 -21.43 9.42
CA TRP A 10 -2.70 -20.66 8.56
C TRP A 10 -2.64 -19.23 9.04
N SER A 11 -1.48 -18.63 8.92
CA SER A 11 -1.29 -17.18 9.07
C SER A 11 -0.75 -16.62 7.76
N ILE A 12 -1.30 -15.51 7.32
CA ILE A 12 -0.73 -14.71 6.25
C ILE A 12 0.09 -13.62 6.93
N GLU A 13 1.36 -13.51 6.57
CA GLU A 13 2.24 -12.50 7.13
C GLU A 13 1.75 -11.11 6.69
N HIS A 14 1.57 -10.20 7.64
CA HIS A 14 1.14 -8.84 7.36
C HIS A 14 2.36 -7.96 7.10
N GLY A 15 2.41 -7.34 5.94
CA GLY A 15 3.49 -6.44 5.56
C GLY A 15 4.56 -7.08 4.69
N LEU A 16 5.44 -6.23 4.17
CA LEU A 16 6.63 -6.61 3.43
C LEU A 16 7.81 -6.68 4.40
N TYR A 17 8.28 -7.89 4.67
CA TYR A 17 9.48 -8.13 5.46
C TYR A 17 10.60 -8.62 4.54
N VAL A 18 11.76 -8.00 4.63
CA VAL A 18 12.98 -8.38 3.88
C VAL A 18 14.09 -8.91 4.78
N ASP A 19 13.84 -8.92 6.09
CA ASP A 19 14.77 -9.36 7.15
C ASP A 19 14.34 -10.70 7.77
N ASP A 20 14.99 -11.10 8.85
CA ASP A 20 14.72 -12.31 9.63
C ASP A 20 13.84 -12.03 10.88
N TYR A 21 13.33 -10.80 11.03
CA TYR A 21 12.40 -10.48 12.11
C TYR A 21 11.18 -11.39 12.07
N VAL A 22 10.88 -12.02 13.19
CA VAL A 22 9.75 -12.94 13.31
C VAL A 22 8.63 -12.28 14.14
N PRO A 23 7.50 -11.90 13.52
CA PRO A 23 6.38 -11.33 14.25
C PRO A 23 5.85 -12.27 15.33
N MET A 24 5.43 -11.71 16.47
CA MET A 24 4.91 -12.48 17.60
C MET A 24 3.76 -13.44 17.19
N ALA A 25 2.91 -13.01 16.27
CA ALA A 25 1.81 -13.83 15.74
C ALA A 25 2.29 -15.14 15.09
N ALA A 26 3.50 -15.15 14.53
CA ALA A 26 4.08 -16.34 13.92
C ALA A 26 4.47 -17.42 14.96
N TRP A 27 4.77 -17.01 16.19
CA TRP A 27 5.07 -17.90 17.31
C TRP A 27 3.82 -18.53 17.94
N CYS A 28 2.62 -18.05 17.61
CA CYS A 28 1.38 -18.56 18.17
C CYS A 28 1.24 -20.07 17.90
N LYS A 29 0.94 -20.84 18.95
CA LYS A 29 0.79 -22.32 18.87
C LYS A 29 -0.36 -22.75 17.95
N THR A 30 -1.34 -21.89 17.74
CA THR A 30 -2.47 -22.14 16.84
C THR A 30 -2.10 -21.95 15.36
N THR A 31 -1.06 -21.17 15.07
CA THR A 31 -0.54 -21.00 13.71
C THR A 31 0.31 -22.21 13.33
N LYS A 32 -0.19 -23.03 12.43
CA LYS A 32 0.49 -24.25 11.98
C LYS A 32 1.29 -24.04 10.71
N ARG A 33 0.96 -23.04 9.89
CA ARG A 33 1.58 -22.75 8.60
C ARG A 33 1.57 -21.25 8.38
N ILE A 34 2.55 -20.75 7.63
CA ILE A 34 2.70 -19.32 7.31
C ILE A 34 2.76 -19.14 5.80
N MET A 35 2.04 -18.17 5.30
CA MET A 35 2.15 -17.68 3.94
C MET A 35 2.86 -16.33 3.96
N THR A 36 3.84 -16.15 3.07
CA THR A 36 4.67 -14.96 3.00
C THR A 36 4.89 -14.48 1.57
N PHE A 37 5.50 -13.29 1.43
CA PHE A 37 5.71 -12.63 0.14
C PHE A 37 6.73 -13.33 -0.75
N SER A 38 7.82 -13.88 -0.20
CA SER A 38 8.97 -14.28 -1.01
C SER A 38 9.74 -15.46 -0.45
N ASN A 39 10.53 -16.10 -1.32
CA ASN A 39 11.47 -17.16 -0.93
C ASN A 39 12.60 -16.67 -0.02
N ILE A 40 12.97 -15.38 -0.08
CA ILE A 40 13.93 -14.79 0.85
C ILE A 40 13.34 -14.83 2.25
N ARG A 41 12.07 -14.42 2.37
CA ARG A 41 11.36 -14.44 3.64
C ARG A 41 11.13 -15.85 4.19
N VAL A 42 10.90 -16.84 3.33
CA VAL A 42 10.84 -18.27 3.73
C VAL A 42 12.13 -18.67 4.45
N LYS A 43 13.29 -18.25 3.96
CA LYS A 43 14.59 -18.51 4.61
C LYS A 43 14.69 -17.81 5.96
N GLY A 44 14.29 -16.52 6.05
CA GLY A 44 14.29 -15.73 7.28
C GLY A 44 13.40 -16.31 8.40
N LEU A 45 12.32 -17.00 8.02
CA LEU A 45 11.40 -17.65 8.97
C LEU A 45 11.78 -19.11 9.32
N GLY A 46 12.92 -19.60 8.85
CA GLY A 46 13.35 -20.99 9.05
C GLY A 46 13.48 -21.42 10.51
N SER A 47 13.75 -20.48 11.43
CA SER A 47 13.84 -20.74 12.88
C SER A 47 12.53 -21.15 13.53
N LEU A 48 11.39 -20.94 12.87
CA LEU A 48 10.07 -21.22 13.43
C LEU A 48 9.69 -22.70 13.47
N HIS A 49 10.44 -23.55 12.74
CA HIS A 49 10.11 -24.99 12.58
C HIS A 49 8.67 -25.26 12.14
N LYS A 50 8.11 -24.34 11.33
CA LYS A 50 6.77 -24.44 10.75
C LYS A 50 6.87 -24.40 9.23
N PRO A 51 5.96 -25.05 8.49
CA PRO A 51 5.88 -24.88 7.05
C PRO A 51 5.62 -23.42 6.68
N VAL A 52 6.50 -22.83 5.88
CA VAL A 52 6.39 -21.49 5.33
C VAL A 52 6.31 -21.59 3.81
N ILE A 53 5.34 -20.90 3.21
CA ILE A 53 5.09 -20.97 1.78
C ILE A 53 5.13 -19.55 1.22
N ALA A 54 5.97 -19.32 0.22
CA ALA A 54 5.96 -18.07 -0.54
C ALA A 54 4.78 -18.08 -1.51
N ILE A 55 3.92 -17.08 -1.39
CA ILE A 55 2.74 -16.89 -2.27
C ILE A 55 2.84 -15.65 -3.15
N GLY A 56 3.93 -14.90 -3.04
CA GLY A 56 4.11 -13.63 -3.74
C GLY A 56 3.36 -12.47 -3.09
N PRO A 57 3.45 -11.27 -3.65
CA PRO A 57 2.75 -10.10 -3.14
C PRO A 57 1.25 -10.26 -3.34
N TYR A 58 0.46 -9.91 -2.33
CA TYR A 58 -0.99 -10.15 -2.33
C TYR A 58 -1.73 -9.37 -3.41
N ILE A 59 -1.17 -8.25 -3.85
CA ILE A 59 -1.68 -7.47 -4.99
C ILE A 59 -1.71 -8.27 -6.31
N HIS A 60 -0.94 -9.38 -6.39
CA HIS A 60 -0.98 -10.31 -7.52
C HIS A 60 -2.39 -10.86 -7.74
N TYR A 61 -3.08 -11.21 -6.66
CA TYR A 61 -4.39 -11.84 -6.68
C TYR A 61 -5.55 -10.84 -6.81
N ALA A 62 -5.26 -9.55 -6.76
CA ALA A 62 -6.24 -8.50 -6.95
C ALA A 62 -6.52 -8.26 -8.44
N GLU A 63 -7.69 -7.73 -8.75
CA GLU A 63 -8.10 -7.35 -10.10
C GLU A 63 -8.16 -5.84 -10.24
N CYS A 64 -7.89 -5.33 -11.45
CA CYS A 64 -8.15 -3.93 -11.77
C CYS A 64 -9.66 -3.72 -11.87
N MET A 65 -10.18 -2.68 -11.25
CA MET A 65 -11.62 -2.38 -11.24
C MET A 65 -12.06 -1.60 -12.47
N LEU A 66 -11.13 -1.11 -13.28
CA LEU A 66 -11.38 -0.38 -14.52
C LEU A 66 -11.10 -1.29 -15.71
N ASN A 67 -11.94 -1.21 -16.72
CA ASN A 67 -11.63 -1.79 -18.02
C ASN A 67 -10.56 -0.97 -18.76
N SER A 68 -10.10 -1.46 -19.90
CA SER A 68 -9.01 -0.83 -20.66
C SER A 68 -9.37 0.57 -21.20
N GLU A 69 -10.62 0.80 -21.57
CA GLU A 69 -11.08 2.10 -22.07
C GLU A 69 -11.15 3.13 -20.96
N GLU A 70 -11.73 2.77 -19.82
CA GLU A 70 -11.79 3.60 -18.62
C GLU A 70 -10.40 3.95 -18.10
N MET A 71 -9.50 2.95 -18.04
CA MET A 71 -8.11 3.16 -17.63
C MET A 71 -7.39 4.14 -18.55
N ASN A 72 -7.52 3.98 -19.87
CA ASN A 72 -6.88 4.85 -20.84
C ASN A 72 -7.45 6.26 -20.82
N SER A 73 -8.77 6.40 -20.65
CA SER A 73 -9.44 7.69 -20.51
C SER A 73 -8.94 8.46 -19.30
N LEU A 74 -8.90 7.81 -18.13
CA LEU A 74 -8.43 8.43 -16.90
C LEU A 74 -6.94 8.77 -16.96
N LYS A 75 -6.10 7.92 -17.52
CA LYS A 75 -4.67 8.22 -17.70
C LYS A 75 -4.47 9.44 -18.60
N LYS A 76 -5.26 9.57 -19.67
CA LYS A 76 -5.20 10.73 -20.56
C LYS A 76 -5.63 12.02 -19.83
N GLU A 77 -6.66 11.94 -18.98
CA GLU A 77 -7.10 13.07 -18.18
C GLU A 77 -6.06 13.48 -17.13
N LEU A 78 -5.45 12.51 -16.46
CA LEU A 78 -4.49 12.74 -15.38
C LEU A 78 -3.13 13.24 -15.90
N GLY A 79 -2.77 12.91 -17.15
CA GLY A 79 -1.44 13.17 -17.69
C GLY A 79 -0.36 12.35 -16.98
N LYS A 80 0.86 12.85 -16.95
CA LYS A 80 1.98 12.23 -16.25
C LYS A 80 1.74 12.29 -14.74
N THR A 81 1.54 11.14 -14.12
CA THR A 81 0.99 11.03 -12.76
C THR A 81 1.98 10.45 -11.76
N LEU A 82 2.16 11.15 -10.65
CA LEU A 82 2.84 10.67 -9.45
C LEU A 82 1.81 10.22 -8.41
N LEU A 83 1.96 9.02 -7.87
CA LEU A 83 1.16 8.52 -6.75
C LEU A 83 1.98 8.53 -5.47
N PHE A 84 1.54 9.27 -4.47
CA PHE A 84 2.16 9.36 -3.16
C PHE A 84 1.41 8.54 -2.11
N PHE A 85 2.16 7.81 -1.30
CA PHE A 85 1.68 7.06 -0.15
C PHE A 85 2.22 7.69 1.13
N PRO A 86 1.47 8.56 1.82
CA PRO A 86 1.90 9.06 3.12
C PRO A 86 1.87 7.95 4.17
N THR A 87 2.80 8.03 5.12
CA THR A 87 2.72 7.25 6.35
C THR A 87 1.40 7.57 7.06
N HIS A 88 0.65 6.54 7.42
CA HIS A 88 -0.62 6.70 8.10
C HIS A 88 -0.45 6.81 9.61
N THR A 89 -1.43 7.42 10.27
CA THR A 89 -1.47 7.46 11.74
C THR A 89 -1.56 6.03 12.31
N CYS A 90 -0.67 5.72 13.25
CA CYS A 90 -0.75 4.49 14.04
C CYS A 90 -1.50 4.77 15.35
N CYS A 91 -2.56 4.02 15.57
CA CYS A 91 -3.41 3.87 16.75
C CYS A 91 -3.49 5.00 17.81
N GLU A 92 -2.41 5.60 18.28
CA GLU A 92 -2.41 6.67 19.30
C GLU A 92 -1.32 7.74 19.07
N GLY A 93 -0.50 7.61 18.03
CA GLY A 93 0.75 8.38 17.89
C GLY A 93 0.70 9.63 17.02
N GLY A 94 -0.40 9.94 16.35
CA GLY A 94 -0.44 11.06 15.40
C GLY A 94 0.34 10.79 14.09
N LEU A 95 0.55 11.82 13.26
CA LEU A 95 1.43 11.74 12.10
C LEU A 95 2.90 11.83 12.54
N GLU A 96 3.74 11.01 11.95
CA GLU A 96 5.20 11.02 12.17
C GLU A 96 5.93 12.03 11.28
N TYR A 97 5.22 12.89 10.56
CA TYR A 97 5.79 13.89 9.65
C TYR A 97 4.96 15.18 9.64
N GLU A 98 5.62 16.28 9.30
CA GLU A 98 4.97 17.58 9.12
C GLU A 98 4.32 17.66 7.73
N ILE A 99 2.99 17.75 7.71
CA ILE A 99 2.21 17.66 6.47
C ILE A 99 2.48 18.84 5.51
N HIS A 100 2.75 20.04 6.03
CA HIS A 100 3.05 21.21 5.18
C HIS A 100 4.40 21.05 4.49
N CYS A 101 5.43 20.58 5.20
CA CYS A 101 6.72 20.27 4.60
C CYS A 101 6.60 19.21 3.50
N MET A 102 5.78 18.18 3.74
CA MET A 102 5.54 17.15 2.73
C MET A 102 4.81 17.68 1.49
N ILE A 103 3.87 18.60 1.67
CA ILE A 103 3.20 19.28 0.56
C ILE A 103 4.20 20.08 -0.27
N ASP A 104 5.07 20.84 0.37
CA ASP A 104 6.09 21.64 -0.30
C ASP A 104 7.07 20.76 -1.09
N GLU A 105 7.54 19.66 -0.50
CA GLU A 105 8.40 18.68 -1.18
C GLU A 105 7.70 18.04 -2.41
N LEU A 106 6.42 17.71 -2.30
CA LEU A 106 5.65 17.14 -3.41
C LEU A 106 5.41 18.17 -4.53
N LEU A 107 5.21 19.45 -4.19
CA LEU A 107 5.11 20.53 -5.17
C LEU A 107 6.42 20.72 -5.93
N GLU A 108 7.54 20.75 -5.19
CA GLU A 108 8.88 20.83 -5.81
C GLU A 108 9.15 19.61 -6.73
N LEU A 109 8.82 18.40 -6.25
CA LEU A 109 8.99 17.18 -7.03
C LEU A 109 8.12 17.16 -8.29
N LYS A 110 6.87 17.64 -8.17
CA LYS A 110 5.95 17.79 -9.28
C LYS A 110 6.52 18.69 -10.36
N GLU A 111 7.00 19.87 -9.98
CA GLU A 111 7.58 20.84 -10.91
C GLU A 111 8.87 20.32 -11.54
N LYS A 112 9.80 19.85 -10.72
CA LYS A 112 11.13 19.40 -11.16
C LYS A 112 11.09 18.22 -12.12
N LEU A 113 10.15 17.29 -11.92
CA LEU A 113 10.01 16.09 -12.75
C LEU A 113 8.88 16.19 -13.80
N GLY A 114 8.18 17.32 -13.83
CA GLY A 114 7.14 17.61 -14.82
C GLY A 114 5.95 16.66 -14.72
N PHE A 115 5.42 16.45 -13.51
CA PHE A 115 4.17 15.71 -13.33
C PHE A 115 2.98 16.65 -13.53
N ASP A 116 1.99 16.18 -14.30
CA ASP A 116 0.72 16.91 -14.48
C ASP A 116 -0.14 16.77 -13.23
N THR A 117 -0.20 15.56 -12.67
CA THR A 117 -1.04 15.23 -11.52
C THR A 117 -0.23 14.53 -10.41
N VAL A 118 -0.50 14.93 -9.16
CA VAL A 118 -0.11 14.17 -7.97
C VAL A 118 -1.38 13.61 -7.34
N ILE A 119 -1.42 12.30 -7.15
CA ILE A 119 -2.47 11.59 -6.43
C ILE A 119 -1.91 11.20 -5.05
N VAL A 120 -2.64 11.51 -3.99
CA VAL A 120 -2.29 11.12 -2.62
C VAL A 120 -3.24 10.00 -2.18
N ASN A 121 -2.71 8.78 -2.03
CA ASN A 121 -3.49 7.65 -1.54
C ASN A 121 -3.39 7.55 -0.02
N MET A 122 -4.38 8.10 0.65
CA MET A 122 -4.41 8.18 2.11
C MET A 122 -5.04 6.95 2.76
N TYR A 123 -4.66 6.74 4.01
CA TYR A 123 -5.40 5.84 4.88
C TYR A 123 -6.79 6.45 5.16
N TYR A 124 -7.83 5.63 5.08
CA TYR A 124 -9.22 6.12 5.12
C TYR A 124 -9.60 6.88 6.40
N LEU A 125 -8.95 6.60 7.53
CA LEU A 125 -9.18 7.34 8.78
C LEU A 125 -8.53 8.72 8.76
N ASP A 126 -7.36 8.85 8.14
CA ASP A 126 -6.65 10.12 8.04
C ASP A 126 -7.33 11.08 7.08
N GLU A 127 -7.94 10.55 6.01
CA GLU A 127 -8.76 11.34 5.10
C GLU A 127 -9.98 11.95 5.81
N ASN A 128 -10.73 11.10 6.52
CA ASN A 128 -12.06 11.48 7.00
C ASN A 128 -12.07 12.10 8.41
N LYS A 129 -11.20 11.64 9.33
CA LYS A 129 -11.22 12.08 10.73
C LYS A 129 -10.33 13.27 11.02
N ASN A 130 -9.18 13.32 10.39
CA ASN A 130 -8.14 14.29 10.73
C ASN A 130 -8.11 15.49 9.78
N GLY A 131 -8.88 15.46 8.69
CA GLY A 131 -8.95 16.54 7.71
C GLY A 131 -7.65 16.71 6.89
N PHE A 132 -6.73 15.73 6.96
CA PHE A 132 -5.47 15.82 6.24
C PHE A 132 -5.67 15.80 4.72
N GLY A 133 -6.71 15.10 4.25
CA GLY A 133 -7.09 15.12 2.84
C GLY A 133 -7.38 16.51 2.32
N ASP A 134 -8.03 17.36 3.13
CA ASP A 134 -8.34 18.74 2.76
C ASP A 134 -7.07 19.59 2.55
N LEU A 135 -6.01 19.34 3.31
CA LEU A 135 -4.74 20.06 3.14
C LEU A 135 -4.10 19.73 1.80
N TYR A 136 -4.05 18.45 1.44
CA TYR A 136 -3.54 18.03 0.13
C TYR A 136 -4.45 18.53 -1.03
N ASN A 137 -5.76 18.47 -0.89
CA ASN A 137 -6.69 19.01 -1.89
C ASN A 137 -6.51 20.52 -2.10
N LYS A 138 -6.31 21.30 -1.03
CA LYS A 138 -6.05 22.76 -1.10
C LYS A 138 -4.73 23.07 -1.79
N ALA A 139 -3.74 22.16 -1.71
CA ALA A 139 -2.49 22.25 -2.44
C ALA A 139 -2.60 21.86 -3.93
N GLY A 140 -3.80 21.46 -4.39
CA GLY A 140 -4.06 21.09 -5.78
C GLY A 140 -3.75 19.62 -6.11
N PHE A 141 -3.58 18.75 -5.11
CA PHE A 141 -3.41 17.33 -5.31
C PHE A 141 -4.77 16.61 -5.35
N LYS A 142 -4.84 15.47 -6.03
CA LYS A 142 -6.02 14.61 -6.01
C LYS A 142 -5.91 13.61 -4.85
N VAL A 143 -6.80 13.68 -3.88
CA VAL A 143 -6.82 12.75 -2.74
C VAL A 143 -7.70 11.55 -3.05
N THR A 144 -7.24 10.37 -2.70
CA THR A 144 -7.97 9.11 -2.84
C THR A 144 -7.64 8.15 -1.69
N THR A 145 -8.43 7.12 -1.55
CA THR A 145 -8.19 6.04 -0.59
C THR A 145 -8.57 4.68 -1.18
N ALA A 146 -7.82 3.65 -0.83
CA ALA A 146 -8.24 2.27 -1.12
C ALA A 146 -9.40 1.80 -0.23
N GLY A 147 -9.83 2.62 0.74
CA GLY A 147 -10.91 2.32 1.67
C GLY A 147 -10.47 1.54 2.90
N HIS A 148 -11.45 0.96 3.58
CA HIS A 148 -11.19 0.19 4.79
C HIS A 148 -10.47 -1.12 4.47
N GLN A 149 -9.43 -1.45 5.26
CA GLN A 149 -8.59 -2.64 5.07
C GLN A 149 -9.32 -3.99 5.10
N LEU A 150 -10.52 -4.04 5.69
CA LEU A 150 -11.37 -5.23 5.72
C LEU A 150 -12.41 -5.27 4.60
N ASP A 151 -12.42 -4.28 3.73
CA ASP A 151 -13.30 -4.30 2.55
C ASP A 151 -12.75 -5.29 1.54
N ILE A 152 -13.63 -6.12 0.99
CA ILE A 152 -13.29 -7.15 -0.01
C ILE A 152 -12.62 -6.56 -1.25
N ASN A 153 -12.93 -5.32 -1.60
CA ASN A 153 -12.38 -4.64 -2.77
C ASN A 153 -11.14 -3.77 -2.45
N PHE A 154 -10.63 -3.79 -1.21
CA PHE A 154 -9.49 -2.98 -0.82
C PHE A 154 -8.29 -3.15 -1.76
N LEU A 155 -7.85 -4.38 -1.99
CA LEU A 155 -6.70 -4.66 -2.87
C LEU A 155 -7.01 -4.36 -4.34
N ASN A 156 -8.24 -4.57 -4.80
CA ASN A 156 -8.65 -4.25 -6.16
C ASN A 156 -8.58 -2.73 -6.42
N ARG A 157 -9.08 -1.92 -5.48
CA ARG A 157 -8.95 -0.46 -5.55
C ARG A 157 -7.49 -0.02 -5.50
N LEU A 158 -6.72 -0.56 -4.55
CA LEU A 158 -5.30 -0.23 -4.43
C LEU A 158 -4.54 -0.55 -5.71
N LYS A 159 -4.75 -1.74 -6.30
CA LYS A 159 -4.15 -2.10 -7.60
C LYS A 159 -4.55 -1.13 -8.70
N THR A 160 -5.82 -0.77 -8.77
CA THR A 160 -6.33 0.18 -9.77
C THR A 160 -5.66 1.55 -9.63
N ILE A 161 -5.56 2.08 -8.41
CA ILE A 161 -4.90 3.35 -8.13
C ILE A 161 -3.42 3.31 -8.54
N ILE A 162 -2.69 2.24 -8.18
CA ILE A 162 -1.28 2.07 -8.58
C ILE A 162 -1.15 2.00 -10.11
N LEU A 163 -2.02 1.28 -10.79
CA LEU A 163 -1.96 1.14 -12.24
C LEU A 163 -2.26 2.45 -12.99
N LEU A 164 -3.02 3.37 -12.41
CA LEU A 164 -3.26 4.71 -12.97
C LEU A 164 -2.02 5.59 -12.99
N SER A 165 -1.08 5.41 -12.05
CA SER A 165 0.11 6.25 -11.95
C SER A 165 1.23 5.81 -12.90
N ASP A 166 2.13 6.74 -13.23
CA ASP A 166 3.37 6.46 -13.97
C ASP A 166 4.53 6.23 -13.01
N TYR A 167 4.58 7.01 -11.92
CA TYR A 167 5.55 6.91 -10.85
C TYR A 167 4.84 6.85 -9.50
N THR A 168 5.51 6.27 -8.53
CA THR A 168 5.03 6.20 -7.16
C THR A 168 6.08 6.69 -6.19
N CYS A 169 5.68 7.23 -5.06
CA CYS A 169 6.59 7.61 -3.98
C CYS A 169 5.94 7.42 -2.61
N SER A 170 6.76 7.41 -1.58
CA SER A 170 6.32 7.36 -0.19
C SER A 170 7.37 7.98 0.72
N ASN A 171 6.96 8.45 1.89
CA ASN A 171 7.87 8.92 2.94
C ASN A 171 8.30 7.81 3.91
N SER A 172 7.97 6.57 3.63
CA SER A 172 8.42 5.40 4.39
C SER A 172 8.35 4.13 3.56
N ILE A 173 9.17 3.14 3.90
CA ILE A 173 9.11 1.81 3.30
C ILE A 173 7.96 1.03 3.93
N GLY A 174 7.09 0.46 3.09
CA GLY A 174 5.96 -0.34 3.53
C GLY A 174 5.52 -1.37 2.49
N THR A 175 4.42 -2.03 2.76
CA THR A 175 3.84 -3.05 1.86
C THR A 175 3.53 -2.47 0.47
N HIS A 176 3.11 -1.21 0.41
CA HIS A 176 2.84 -0.49 -0.84
C HIS A 176 4.07 -0.41 -1.74
N THR A 177 5.28 -0.23 -1.18
CA THR A 177 6.54 -0.23 -1.94
C THR A 177 6.70 -1.52 -2.75
N GLY A 178 6.52 -2.68 -2.09
CA GLY A 178 6.59 -3.98 -2.77
C GLY A 178 5.50 -4.16 -3.83
N TYR A 179 4.30 -3.62 -3.60
CA TYR A 179 3.22 -3.67 -4.58
C TYR A 179 3.51 -2.81 -5.80
N CYS A 180 4.02 -1.59 -5.61
CA CYS A 180 4.39 -0.69 -6.70
C CYS A 180 5.47 -1.31 -7.58
N VAL A 181 6.55 -1.79 -6.98
CA VAL A 181 7.65 -2.46 -7.69
C VAL A 181 7.17 -3.71 -8.43
N TYR A 182 6.33 -4.54 -7.78
CA TYR A 182 5.76 -5.73 -8.42
C TYR A 182 4.91 -5.39 -9.65
N LEU A 183 4.16 -4.29 -9.61
CA LEU A 183 3.33 -3.80 -10.72
C LEU A 183 4.14 -2.99 -11.76
N GLY A 184 5.48 -3.01 -11.67
CA GLY A 184 6.38 -2.37 -12.62
C GLY A 184 6.41 -0.84 -12.52
N LYS A 185 6.04 -0.26 -11.37
CA LYS A 185 6.09 1.18 -11.15
C LYS A 185 7.42 1.59 -10.53
N PRO A 186 8.14 2.58 -11.10
CA PRO A 186 9.24 3.23 -10.41
C PRO A 186 8.74 3.78 -9.09
N HIS A 187 9.49 3.54 -8.00
CA HIS A 187 9.12 3.96 -6.65
C HIS A 187 10.28 4.70 -5.98
N LEU A 188 9.98 5.91 -5.48
CA LEU A 188 10.90 6.77 -4.73
C LEU A 188 10.56 6.70 -3.23
N VAL A 189 11.57 6.67 -2.38
CA VAL A 189 11.43 6.71 -0.92
C VAL A 189 12.32 7.82 -0.37
#